data_f149d727b8e2190915ffbaa38641405c
#
_entry.id   f149d727b8e2190915ffbaa38641405c
#
_cell.length_a   1.000
_cell.length_b   1.000
_cell.length_c   1.000
_cell.angle_alpha   90.00
_cell.angle_beta   90.00
_cell.angle_gamma   90.00
#
_symmetry.space_group_name_H-M   'P 1'
#
loop_
_entity.id
_entity.type
_entity.pdbx_description
1 polymer ?
#
loop_
_entity_poly.entity_id
_entity_poly.type
_entity_poly.pdbx_seq_one_letter_code
_entity_poly.pdbx_strand_id
1 'polypeptide(L)'
;MTPNEYQEQTHSFACYEKPISYENIGCQMITHELDWTYPALGLAEEAGEVVGKFAKAVRDESGNISGERREAIKKELGDVCWFVAELSTLLGFKLEDVLQHNIDKLTDRKNRNVIKGSGDNR
;
A
#
# COMPACT_ATOMS: atom_id res chain seq x y z
N MET A 1 0.15 -17.32 9.13
CA MET A 1 0.57 -16.63 7.88
C MET A 1 1.54 -15.53 8.27
N THR A 2 2.77 -15.62 7.77
CA THR A 2 3.80 -14.58 7.92
C THR A 2 3.61 -13.48 6.87
N PRO A 3 4.24 -12.29 7.02
CA PRO A 3 4.20 -11.26 5.99
C PRO A 3 4.71 -11.75 4.62
N ASN A 4 5.77 -12.54 4.60
CA ASN A 4 6.34 -13.06 3.34
C ASN A 4 5.43 -14.12 2.70
N GLU A 5 4.79 -15.00 3.48
CA GLU A 5 3.77 -15.93 2.95
C GLU A 5 2.58 -15.18 2.37
N TYR A 6 2.17 -14.07 2.98
CA TYR A 6 1.14 -13.20 2.43
C TYR A 6 1.59 -12.59 1.10
N GLN A 7 2.79 -12.03 1.04
CA GLN A 7 3.37 -11.43 -0.16
C GLN A 7 3.45 -12.44 -1.33
N GLU A 8 3.86 -13.67 -1.08
CA GLU A 8 3.91 -14.73 -2.11
C GLU A 8 2.51 -15.08 -2.62
N GLN A 9 1.53 -15.20 -1.73
CA GLN A 9 0.16 -15.51 -2.12
C GLN A 9 -0.48 -14.37 -2.90
N THR A 10 -0.34 -13.12 -2.45
CA THR A 10 -0.95 -11.96 -3.09
C THR A 10 -0.41 -11.72 -4.50
N HIS A 11 0.86 -11.94 -4.73
CA HIS A 11 1.45 -11.80 -6.06
C HIS A 11 0.83 -12.75 -7.10
N SER A 12 0.33 -13.90 -6.69
CA SER A 12 -0.35 -14.84 -7.59
C SER A 12 -1.67 -14.30 -8.16
N PHE A 13 -2.25 -13.28 -7.55
CA PHE A 13 -3.48 -12.61 -8.01
C PHE A 13 -3.21 -11.39 -8.90
N ALA A 14 -1.95 -11.01 -9.09
CA ALA A 14 -1.58 -9.89 -9.95
C ALA A 14 -1.93 -10.20 -11.41
N CYS A 15 -2.92 -9.49 -11.95
CA CYS A 15 -3.42 -9.67 -13.32
C CYS A 15 -3.42 -8.39 -14.15
N TYR A 16 -2.62 -7.40 -13.76
CA TYR A 16 -2.45 -6.18 -14.53
C TYR A 16 -1.43 -6.38 -15.66
N GLU A 17 -1.72 -5.79 -16.82
CA GLU A 17 -0.84 -5.85 -17.98
C GLU A 17 0.35 -4.91 -17.78
N LYS A 18 1.51 -5.33 -18.31
CA LYS A 18 2.64 -4.41 -18.46
C LYS A 18 2.26 -3.32 -19.46
N PRO A 19 2.75 -2.07 -19.32
CA PRO A 19 2.49 -1.04 -20.29
C PRO A 19 2.85 -1.54 -21.69
N ILE A 20 2.01 -1.18 -22.66
CA ILE A 20 2.27 -1.49 -24.07
C ILE A 20 3.60 -0.87 -24.44
N SER A 21 4.58 -1.68 -24.83
CA SER A 21 5.81 -1.16 -25.42
C SER A 21 5.46 -0.53 -26.77
N TYR A 22 5.54 0.79 -26.87
CA TYR A 22 5.36 1.50 -28.14
C TYR A 22 6.62 1.31 -29.00
N GLU A 23 6.92 0.12 -29.44
CA GLU A 23 8.08 -0.20 -30.27
C GLU A 23 8.09 0.50 -31.65
N ASN A 24 7.01 1.21 -32.00
CA ASN A 24 6.80 1.73 -33.36
C ASN A 24 6.86 3.25 -33.55
N ILE A 25 7.35 4.02 -32.57
CA ILE A 25 7.41 5.49 -32.71
C ILE A 25 8.85 6.00 -32.55
N GLY A 26 9.84 5.42 -33.19
CA GLY A 26 11.16 6.05 -33.39
C GLY A 26 11.89 6.65 -32.16
N CYS A 27 11.32 6.54 -30.97
CA CYS A 27 11.93 6.90 -29.70
C CYS A 27 12.44 5.64 -29.03
N GLN A 28 13.69 5.65 -28.57
CA GLN A 28 14.18 4.61 -27.67
C GLN A 28 13.32 4.64 -26.41
N MET A 29 12.40 3.70 -26.29
CA MET A 29 11.65 3.53 -25.07
C MET A 29 12.49 2.76 -24.06
N ILE A 30 12.63 3.33 -22.89
CA ILE A 30 13.12 2.61 -21.73
C ILE A 30 12.00 1.62 -21.38
N THR A 31 12.20 0.35 -21.75
CA THR A 31 11.33 -0.74 -21.29
C THR A 31 11.60 -0.91 -19.81
N HIS A 32 10.72 -0.37 -18.96
CA HIS A 32 10.74 -0.74 -17.56
C HIS A 32 10.28 -2.19 -17.45
N GLU A 33 11.16 -3.09 -17.04
CA GLU A 33 10.82 -4.50 -16.80
C GLU A 33 9.78 -4.67 -15.68
N LEU A 34 9.60 -3.62 -14.86
CA LEU A 34 8.70 -3.60 -13.70
C LEU A 34 7.73 -2.44 -13.84
N ASP A 35 6.46 -2.75 -14.11
CA ASP A 35 5.42 -1.73 -14.09
C ASP A 35 4.83 -1.58 -12.68
N TRP A 36 5.36 -0.61 -11.96
CA TRP A 36 4.86 -0.22 -10.65
C TRP A 36 3.73 0.83 -10.72
N THR A 37 3.37 1.31 -11.92
CA THR A 37 2.39 2.39 -12.09
C THR A 37 1.02 1.98 -11.57
N TYR A 38 0.52 0.83 -12.00
CA TYR A 38 -0.79 0.34 -11.54
C TYR A 38 -0.83 0.12 -10.03
N PRO A 39 0.11 -0.64 -9.42
CA PRO A 39 0.09 -0.83 -7.97
C PRO A 39 0.29 0.46 -7.16
N ALA A 40 1.05 1.43 -7.66
CA ALA A 40 1.20 2.71 -6.99
C ALA A 40 -0.09 3.54 -7.00
N LEU A 41 -0.80 3.58 -8.12
CA LEU A 41 -2.10 4.25 -8.24
C LEU A 41 -3.16 3.53 -7.42
N GLY A 42 -3.20 2.21 -7.45
CA GLY A 42 -4.13 1.39 -6.68
C GLY A 42 -3.96 1.57 -5.17
N LEU A 43 -2.72 1.68 -4.68
CA LEU A 43 -2.46 1.99 -3.27
C LEU A 43 -3.12 3.32 -2.85
N ALA A 44 -3.06 4.35 -3.69
CA ALA A 44 -3.69 5.64 -3.41
C ALA A 44 -5.22 5.54 -3.48
N GLU A 45 -5.76 4.79 -4.43
CA GLU A 45 -7.20 4.54 -4.58
C GLU A 45 -7.77 3.84 -3.35
N GLU A 46 -7.20 2.72 -2.93
CA GLU A 46 -7.69 1.94 -1.79
C GLU A 46 -7.53 2.69 -0.46
N ALA A 47 -6.45 3.45 -0.29
CA ALA A 47 -6.32 4.36 0.84
C ALA A 47 -7.45 5.41 0.84
N GLY A 48 -7.85 5.91 -0.33
CA GLY A 48 -9.00 6.79 -0.53
C GLY A 48 -10.33 6.11 -0.17
N GLU A 49 -10.50 4.84 -0.52
CA GLU A 49 -11.69 4.06 -0.14
C GLU A 49 -11.81 3.90 1.39
N VAL A 50 -10.70 3.62 2.09
CA VAL A 50 -10.68 3.64 3.57
C VAL A 50 -11.15 4.99 4.11
N VAL A 51 -10.59 6.09 3.62
CA VAL A 51 -10.96 7.45 4.03
C VAL A 51 -12.43 7.74 3.69
N GLY A 52 -12.91 7.30 2.53
CA GLY A 52 -14.29 7.45 2.10
C GLY A 52 -15.31 6.80 3.04
N LYS A 53 -14.97 5.63 3.64
CA LYS A 53 -15.84 4.99 4.65
C LYS A 53 -15.97 5.86 5.91
N PHE A 54 -14.88 6.51 6.35
CA PHE A 54 -14.92 7.43 7.49
C PHE A 54 -15.67 8.72 7.17
N ALA A 55 -15.45 9.31 5.99
CA ALA A 55 -16.17 10.50 5.55
C ALA A 55 -17.70 10.26 5.52
N LYS A 56 -18.13 9.09 5.03
CA LYS A 56 -19.56 8.70 5.04
C LYS A 56 -20.09 8.49 6.45
N ALA A 57 -19.30 7.95 7.39
CA ALA A 57 -19.71 7.85 8.79
C ALA A 57 -19.94 9.23 9.42
N VAL A 58 -19.06 10.19 9.14
CA VAL A 58 -19.23 11.58 9.61
C VAL A 58 -20.48 12.21 9.02
N ARG A 59 -20.69 12.07 7.71
CA ARG A 59 -21.81 12.68 7.01
C ARG A 59 -23.16 12.08 7.40
N ASP A 60 -23.25 10.76 7.48
CA ASP A 60 -24.52 10.00 7.50
C ASP A 60 -24.84 9.43 8.89
N GLU A 61 -23.85 9.24 9.76
CA GLU A 61 -23.96 8.52 11.03
C GLU A 61 -23.43 9.33 12.24
N SER A 62 -23.32 10.65 12.10
CA SER A 62 -22.81 11.56 13.14
C SER A 62 -21.42 11.15 13.71
N GLY A 63 -20.57 10.55 12.85
CA GLY A 63 -19.24 10.07 13.20
C GLY A 63 -19.21 8.69 13.87
N ASN A 64 -20.35 8.02 14.03
CA ASN A 64 -20.39 6.67 14.55
C ASN A 64 -19.95 5.66 13.48
N ILE A 65 -19.25 4.62 13.93
CA ILE A 65 -18.80 3.52 13.05
C ILE A 65 -19.59 2.27 13.41
N SER A 66 -20.61 1.97 12.62
CA SER A 66 -21.42 0.76 12.77
C SER A 66 -20.59 -0.52 12.58
N GLY A 67 -21.11 -1.67 13.02
CA GLY A 67 -20.50 -2.97 12.79
C GLY A 67 -20.31 -3.26 11.30
N GLU A 68 -21.30 -2.96 10.47
CA GLU A 68 -21.24 -3.12 9.02
C GLU A 68 -20.13 -2.25 8.40
N ARG A 69 -20.02 -0.98 8.83
CA ARG A 69 -18.98 -0.08 8.34
C ARG A 69 -17.57 -0.53 8.77
N ARG A 70 -17.43 -1.09 9.97
CA ARG A 70 -16.16 -1.67 10.43
C ARG A 70 -15.71 -2.82 9.52
N GLU A 71 -16.62 -3.71 9.14
CA GLU A 71 -16.31 -4.80 8.20
C GLU A 71 -15.99 -4.28 6.79
N ALA A 72 -16.67 -3.23 6.34
CA ALA A 72 -16.34 -2.57 5.08
C ALA A 72 -14.93 -1.94 5.13
N ILE A 73 -14.60 -1.20 6.17
CA ILE A 73 -13.24 -0.63 6.35
C ILE A 73 -12.18 -1.73 6.38
N LYS A 74 -12.45 -2.85 7.04
CA LYS A 74 -11.51 -3.98 7.11
C LYS A 74 -11.19 -4.56 5.72
N LYS A 75 -12.16 -4.60 4.82
CA LYS A 75 -11.94 -5.04 3.43
C LYS A 75 -11.00 -4.09 2.70
N GLU A 76 -11.28 -2.79 2.72
CA GLU A 76 -10.42 -1.79 2.07
C GLU A 76 -8.99 -1.77 2.67
N LEU A 77 -8.85 -1.99 3.98
CA LEU A 77 -7.53 -2.16 4.58
C LEU A 77 -6.80 -3.41 4.06
N GLY A 78 -7.54 -4.47 3.74
CA GLY A 78 -6.99 -5.65 3.06
C GLY A 78 -6.46 -5.32 1.67
N ASP A 79 -7.21 -4.52 0.89
CA ASP A 79 -6.82 -4.10 -0.45
C ASP A 79 -5.61 -3.16 -0.42
N VAL A 80 -5.53 -2.25 0.56
CA VAL A 80 -4.30 -1.47 0.83
C VAL A 80 -3.10 -2.40 1.10
N CYS A 81 -3.28 -3.44 1.93
CA CYS A 81 -2.20 -4.39 2.22
C CYS A 81 -1.76 -5.16 0.97
N TRP A 82 -2.69 -5.49 0.07
CA TRP A 82 -2.38 -6.14 -1.20
C TRP A 82 -1.44 -5.28 -2.05
N PHE A 83 -1.75 -4.00 -2.22
CA PHE A 83 -0.91 -3.08 -2.98
C PHE A 83 0.45 -2.82 -2.34
N VAL A 84 0.52 -2.79 -1.00
CA VAL A 84 1.81 -2.70 -0.29
C VAL A 84 2.67 -3.93 -0.55
N ALA A 85 2.09 -5.13 -0.50
CA ALA A 85 2.79 -6.38 -0.76
C ALA A 85 3.26 -6.46 -2.22
N GLU A 86 2.40 -6.06 -3.16
CA GLU A 86 2.71 -6.09 -4.59
C GLU A 86 3.83 -5.09 -4.95
N LEU A 87 3.79 -3.86 -4.44
CA LEU A 87 4.88 -2.90 -4.62
C LEU A 87 6.19 -3.41 -4.00
N SER A 88 6.13 -4.07 -2.85
CA SER A 88 7.32 -4.67 -2.24
C SER A 88 7.93 -5.74 -3.16
N THR A 89 7.09 -6.58 -3.77
CA THR A 89 7.52 -7.61 -4.74
C THR A 89 8.18 -6.99 -5.96
N LEU A 90 7.53 -5.99 -6.58
CA LEU A 90 8.04 -5.34 -7.78
C LEU A 90 9.36 -4.58 -7.55
N LEU A 91 9.57 -4.08 -6.34
CA LEU A 91 10.80 -3.37 -5.95
C LEU A 91 11.86 -4.30 -5.36
N GLY A 92 11.60 -5.61 -5.28
CA GLY A 92 12.53 -6.60 -4.76
C GLY A 92 12.70 -6.60 -3.24
N PHE A 93 11.73 -6.03 -2.49
CA PHE A 93 11.74 -6.05 -1.03
C PHE A 93 10.95 -7.26 -0.51
N LYS A 94 11.41 -7.81 0.60
CA LYS A 94 10.56 -8.68 1.42
C LYS A 94 9.63 -7.83 2.27
N LEU A 95 8.36 -8.16 2.30
CA LEU A 95 7.37 -7.42 3.10
C LEU A 95 7.73 -7.42 4.59
N GLU A 96 8.27 -8.53 5.10
CA GLU A 96 8.75 -8.62 6.47
C GLU A 96 9.83 -7.57 6.78
N ASP A 97 10.78 -7.35 5.87
CA ASP A 97 11.84 -6.36 6.04
C ASP A 97 11.29 -4.93 6.04
N VAL A 98 10.30 -4.65 5.18
CA VAL A 98 9.61 -3.34 5.15
C VAL A 98 8.92 -3.06 6.49
N LEU A 99 8.22 -4.04 7.04
CA LEU A 99 7.54 -3.94 8.33
C LEU A 99 8.54 -3.80 9.49
N GLN A 100 9.62 -4.61 9.50
CA GLN A 100 10.65 -4.56 10.54
C GLN A 100 11.37 -3.21 10.54
N HIS A 101 11.75 -2.71 9.35
CA HIS A 101 12.38 -1.39 9.24
C HIS A 101 11.50 -0.27 9.84
N ASN A 102 10.19 -0.34 9.63
CA ASN A 102 9.28 0.64 10.22
C ASN A 102 9.23 0.53 11.76
N ILE A 103 9.20 -0.68 12.31
CA ILE A 103 9.24 -0.92 13.77
C ILE A 103 10.53 -0.39 14.37
N ASP A 104 11.67 -0.66 13.74
CA ASP A 104 12.99 -0.21 14.21
C ASP A 104 13.07 1.33 14.22
N LYS A 105 12.62 1.97 13.15
CA LYS A 105 12.51 3.44 13.06
C LYS A 105 11.63 4.04 14.18
N LEU A 106 10.46 3.46 14.43
CA LEU A 106 9.56 3.94 15.46
C LEU A 106 10.11 3.70 16.87
N THR A 107 10.80 2.58 17.08
CA THR A 107 11.44 2.25 18.34
C THR A 107 12.58 3.23 18.66
N ASP A 108 13.42 3.53 17.69
CA ASP A 108 14.46 4.54 17.81
C ASP A 108 13.87 5.92 18.17
N ARG A 109 12.86 6.37 17.44
CA ARG A 109 12.17 7.63 17.71
C ARG A 109 11.55 7.69 19.11
N LYS A 110 10.99 6.58 19.59
CA LYS A 110 10.45 6.46 20.94
C LYS A 110 11.57 6.60 21.98
N ASN A 111 12.68 5.89 21.80
CA ASN A 111 13.80 5.90 22.72
C ASN A 111 14.46 7.30 22.82
N ARG A 112 14.52 8.03 21.72
CA ARG A 112 15.00 9.42 21.67
C ARG A 112 13.95 10.47 22.06
N ASN A 113 12.71 10.08 22.40
CA ASN A 113 11.59 10.98 22.70
C ASN A 113 11.21 11.95 21.55
N VAL A 114 11.41 11.53 20.30
CA VAL A 114 11.11 12.33 19.10
C VAL A 114 10.00 11.71 18.21
N ILE A 115 9.08 10.98 18.81
CA ILE A 115 7.93 10.40 18.09
C ILE A 115 7.09 11.51 17.46
N LYS A 116 6.88 12.63 18.18
CA LYS A 116 6.18 13.81 17.67
C LYS A 116 7.11 14.64 16.78
N GLY A 117 6.56 15.29 15.80
CA GLY A 117 7.30 16.10 14.85
C GLY A 117 7.10 15.68 13.42
N SER A 118 7.89 16.20 12.48
CA SER A 118 7.81 15.91 11.06
C SER A 118 9.16 15.47 10.47
N GLY A 119 9.11 14.80 9.32
CA GLY A 119 10.28 14.32 8.61
C GLY A 119 10.79 12.95 9.08
N ASP A 120 11.46 12.23 8.18
CA ASP A 120 11.95 10.87 8.47
C ASP A 120 13.24 10.86 9.29
N ASN A 121 14.03 11.93 9.26
CA ASN A 121 15.32 12.02 9.96
C ASN A 121 15.25 12.70 11.34
N ARG A 122 14.04 12.89 11.89
CA ARG A 122 13.88 13.46 13.23
C ARG A 122 14.27 12.50 14.32
#